data_85e779bd91e3aa076ca4a513b136aab5
#
_entry.id   85e779bd91e3aa076ca4a513b136aab5
#
_cell.length_a   1.000
_cell.length_b   1.000
_cell.length_c   1.000
_cell.angle_alpha   90.00
_cell.angle_beta   90.00
_cell.angle_gamma   90.00
#
_symmetry.space_group_name_H-M   'P 1'
#
loop_
_entity.id
_entity.type
_entity.pdbx_description
1 polymer ?
#
loop_
_entity_poly.entity_id
_entity_poly.type
_entity_poly.pdbx_seq_one_letter_code
_entity_poly.pdbx_strand_id
1 'polypeptide(L)'
;MTSHSGLMAVALQHQDFRQTPIPSEDPSLEPSYRLTTSDFNLGVEYARKGASQSFSPYVLRYLDEGGDALLINADYTHSDFGISTTLRRIEHMDYRIDNLQKEIYVPMNYIPSLTKQHKYALPGLYPYQANLSGEIGGQIDLFYTIKGKWLGKYPLKVALNGSHYRSLGRNPMRTMPLFGEGGESLLSEMALEVGKKFSRSLEINAGLYHQQLRYEGQNRGSFAEVIDVLWRISRKYSLRTELQHMRTEMKEKGWLYGLAEVGMAPRLSFYGSVMYSYAAEAKELYYTLGGSYTYNSLRASLSYGRNREGIQCVGGICRFVPEYTGLTASLSYTF
;
A
#
# COMPACT_ATOMS: atom_id res chain seq x y z
N MET A 1 28.04 -2.67 -26.89
CA MET A 1 27.10 -1.78 -27.60
C MET A 1 25.77 -1.83 -26.84
N THR A 2 25.53 -0.86 -25.96
CA THR A 2 24.27 -0.75 -25.17
C THR A 2 23.23 -0.06 -26.05
N SER A 3 22.22 -0.80 -26.48
CA SER A 3 21.10 -0.23 -27.21
C SER A 3 20.21 0.56 -26.20
N HIS A 4 20.22 1.87 -26.28
CA HIS A 4 19.23 2.71 -25.61
C HIS A 4 17.93 2.67 -26.41
N SER A 5 16.94 1.91 -25.94
CA SER A 5 15.59 1.98 -26.50
C SER A 5 14.73 2.89 -25.64
N GLY A 6 14.63 4.16 -26.02
CA GLY A 6 13.62 5.07 -25.47
C GLY A 6 12.31 4.86 -26.22
N LEU A 7 11.25 4.49 -25.52
CA LEU A 7 9.90 4.44 -26.07
C LEU A 7 9.13 5.64 -25.55
N MET A 8 8.74 6.53 -26.45
CA MET A 8 7.83 7.63 -26.13
C MET A 8 6.45 7.28 -26.66
N ALA A 9 5.48 7.07 -25.78
CA ALA A 9 4.09 6.85 -26.16
C ALA A 9 3.25 8.04 -25.71
N VAL A 10 2.41 8.55 -26.60
CA VAL A 10 1.42 9.58 -26.30
C VAL A 10 0.05 8.95 -26.52
N ALA A 11 -0.72 8.71 -25.45
CA ALA A 11 -2.07 8.24 -25.53
C ALA A 11 -3.04 9.41 -25.33
N LEU A 12 -3.92 9.65 -26.30
CA LEU A 12 -5.03 10.57 -26.20
C LEU A 12 -6.27 9.73 -25.84
N GLN A 13 -6.72 9.83 -24.60
CA GLN A 13 -8.00 9.24 -24.20
C GLN A 13 -9.08 10.32 -24.19
N HIS A 14 -10.07 10.14 -25.03
CA HIS A 14 -11.29 10.92 -25.01
C HIS A 14 -12.31 10.16 -24.15
N GLN A 15 -12.54 10.61 -22.92
CA GLN A 15 -13.59 10.05 -22.07
C GLN A 15 -14.88 10.85 -22.27
N ASP A 16 -15.80 10.28 -23.05
CA ASP A 16 -17.12 10.84 -23.27
C ASP A 16 -18.07 10.36 -22.15
N PHE A 17 -18.14 11.10 -21.05
CA PHE A 17 -19.09 10.85 -19.96
C PHE A 17 -20.47 11.41 -20.34
N ARG A 18 -21.29 10.64 -21.05
CA ARG A 18 -22.65 11.01 -21.48
C ARG A 18 -23.64 11.33 -20.36
N GLN A 19 -23.22 11.26 -19.08
CA GLN A 19 -24.09 11.54 -17.93
C GLN A 19 -23.76 12.83 -17.19
N THR A 20 -22.74 13.59 -17.59
CA THR A 20 -22.50 14.91 -17.03
C THR A 20 -23.20 15.95 -17.87
N PRO A 21 -23.95 16.92 -17.26
CA PRO A 21 -24.66 17.95 -18.02
C PRO A 21 -23.75 18.87 -18.84
N ILE A 22 -22.44 18.83 -18.61
CA ILE A 22 -21.43 19.57 -19.35
C ILE A 22 -20.33 18.57 -19.73
N PRO A 23 -20.27 18.06 -20.96
CA PRO A 23 -19.13 17.28 -21.44
C PRO A 23 -17.87 18.13 -21.34
N SER A 24 -16.80 17.60 -20.74
CA SER A 24 -15.50 18.25 -20.86
C SER A 24 -15.05 18.12 -22.31
N GLU A 25 -14.95 19.23 -23.03
CA GLU A 25 -14.48 19.25 -24.42
C GLU A 25 -12.97 19.00 -24.54
N ASP A 26 -12.25 19.03 -23.41
CA ASP A 26 -10.80 18.83 -23.38
C ASP A 26 -10.44 17.34 -23.31
N PRO A 27 -9.68 16.83 -24.29
CA PRO A 27 -9.17 15.46 -24.24
C PRO A 27 -8.20 15.30 -23.07
N SER A 28 -8.27 14.17 -22.38
CA SER A 28 -7.22 13.80 -21.42
C SER A 28 -5.92 13.45 -22.18
N LEU A 29 -4.82 14.04 -21.77
CA LEU A 29 -3.48 13.82 -22.34
C LEU A 29 -2.67 12.96 -21.38
N GLU A 30 -2.17 11.82 -21.85
CA GLU A 30 -1.35 10.89 -21.07
C GLU A 30 -0.01 10.58 -21.77
N PRO A 31 0.95 11.51 -21.82
CA PRO A 31 2.29 11.21 -22.32
C PRO A 31 3.06 10.36 -21.32
N SER A 32 3.73 9.31 -21.81
CA SER A 32 4.62 8.48 -21.02
C SER A 32 5.99 8.34 -21.67
N TYR A 33 7.02 8.28 -20.86
CA TYR A 33 8.40 8.02 -21.28
C TYR A 33 9.00 6.90 -20.44
N ARG A 34 9.70 5.96 -21.09
CA ARG A 34 10.39 4.88 -20.40
C ARG A 34 11.78 4.69 -20.98
N LEU A 35 12.79 4.69 -20.10
CA LEU A 35 14.17 4.36 -20.39
C LEU A 35 14.55 3.11 -19.60
N THR A 36 15.03 2.08 -20.28
CA THR A 36 15.46 0.83 -19.64
C THR A 36 16.86 0.47 -20.12
N THR A 37 17.75 0.21 -19.17
CA THR A 37 19.09 -0.34 -19.39
C THR A 37 19.26 -1.64 -18.61
N SER A 38 20.46 -2.25 -18.59
CA SER A 38 20.74 -3.46 -17.80
C SER A 38 20.52 -3.27 -16.30
N ASP A 39 20.90 -2.12 -15.76
CA ASP A 39 20.97 -1.86 -14.32
C ASP A 39 20.02 -0.74 -13.88
N PHE A 40 19.49 0.04 -14.82
CA PHE A 40 18.67 1.21 -14.53
C PHE A 40 17.39 1.23 -15.36
N ASN A 41 16.27 1.57 -14.71
CA ASN A 41 14.97 1.79 -15.32
C ASN A 41 14.41 3.13 -14.85
N LEU A 42 13.92 3.95 -15.77
CA LEU A 42 13.25 5.22 -15.49
C LEU A 42 11.92 5.26 -16.25
N GLY A 43 10.85 5.50 -15.55
CA GLY A 43 9.53 5.76 -16.12
C GLY A 43 9.03 7.14 -15.69
N VAL A 44 8.46 7.90 -16.61
CA VAL A 44 7.79 9.17 -16.33
C VAL A 44 6.44 9.13 -17.03
N GLU A 45 5.38 9.35 -16.28
CA GLU A 45 4.02 9.38 -16.78
C GLU A 45 3.35 10.66 -16.32
N TYR A 46 2.67 11.35 -17.22
CA TYR A 46 1.89 12.52 -16.92
C TYR A 46 0.47 12.33 -17.45
N ALA A 47 -0.52 12.61 -16.62
CA ALA A 47 -1.92 12.56 -17.00
C ALA A 47 -2.58 13.90 -16.71
N ARG A 48 -3.46 14.36 -17.61
CA ARG A 48 -4.24 15.57 -17.42
C ARG A 48 -5.72 15.26 -17.63
N LYS A 49 -6.54 15.66 -16.68
CA LYS A 49 -8.00 15.63 -16.73
C LYS A 49 -8.49 17.01 -17.16
N GLY A 50 -9.39 17.06 -18.16
CA GLY A 50 -10.11 18.28 -18.52
C GLY A 50 -10.97 18.81 -17.37
N ALA A 51 -11.33 20.09 -17.43
CA ALA A 51 -12.19 20.69 -16.43
C ALA A 51 -13.56 19.99 -16.39
N SER A 52 -14.00 19.66 -15.18
CA SER A 52 -15.31 19.07 -14.92
C SER A 52 -15.93 19.67 -13.68
N GLN A 53 -17.25 19.92 -13.74
CA GLN A 53 -17.96 20.46 -12.61
C GLN A 53 -18.05 19.43 -11.49
N SER A 54 -17.54 19.76 -10.30
CA SER A 54 -17.65 18.93 -9.12
C SER A 54 -18.04 19.74 -7.89
N PHE A 55 -18.76 19.11 -6.96
CA PHE A 55 -19.11 19.75 -5.69
C PHE A 55 -17.91 19.77 -4.75
N SER A 56 -17.45 20.96 -4.37
CA SER A 56 -16.39 21.11 -3.38
C SER A 56 -16.99 21.27 -1.98
N PRO A 57 -16.71 20.33 -1.05
CA PRO A 57 -17.17 20.42 0.35
C PRO A 57 -16.47 21.54 1.11
N TYR A 58 -15.33 22.06 0.64
CA TYR A 58 -14.58 23.14 1.31
C TYR A 58 -15.22 24.51 1.15
N VAL A 59 -15.81 24.76 -0.02
CA VAL A 59 -16.47 26.04 -0.31
C VAL A 59 -17.98 25.91 -0.49
N LEU A 60 -18.53 24.70 -0.30
CA LEU A 60 -19.96 24.36 -0.41
C LEU A 60 -20.59 24.80 -1.73
N ARG A 61 -19.85 24.74 -2.83
CA ARG A 61 -20.33 25.07 -4.16
C ARG A 61 -19.71 24.16 -5.23
N TYR A 62 -20.29 24.19 -6.40
CA TYR A 62 -19.72 23.53 -7.57
C TYR A 62 -18.56 24.36 -8.11
N LEU A 63 -17.46 23.69 -8.39
CA LEU A 63 -16.27 24.24 -9.02
C LEU A 63 -16.01 23.49 -10.32
N ASP A 64 -15.49 24.22 -11.28
CA ASP A 64 -15.03 23.67 -12.56
C ASP A 64 -13.53 23.43 -12.45
N GLU A 65 -13.14 22.16 -12.22
CA GLU A 65 -11.77 21.82 -11.88
C GLU A 65 -11.18 20.85 -12.90
N GLY A 66 -10.11 21.27 -13.55
CA GLY A 66 -9.18 20.38 -14.25
C GLY A 66 -8.20 19.78 -13.26
N GLY A 67 -7.63 18.63 -13.61
CA GLY A 67 -6.68 17.94 -12.75
C GLY A 67 -5.44 17.50 -13.51
N ASP A 68 -4.37 17.22 -12.76
CA ASP A 68 -3.17 16.61 -13.30
C ASP A 68 -2.55 15.58 -12.35
N ALA A 69 -1.79 14.67 -12.92
CA ALA A 69 -0.97 13.71 -12.18
C ALA A 69 0.38 13.53 -12.87
N LEU A 70 1.43 13.53 -12.08
CA LEU A 70 2.79 13.20 -12.50
C LEU A 70 3.28 12.02 -11.67
N LEU A 71 3.76 10.98 -12.35
CA LEU A 71 4.38 9.80 -11.74
C LEU A 71 5.77 9.62 -12.31
N ILE A 72 6.75 9.46 -11.43
CA ILE A 72 8.14 9.16 -11.79
C ILE A 72 8.57 7.92 -11.03
N ASN A 73 9.00 6.89 -11.75
CA ASN A 73 9.56 5.66 -11.21
C ASN A 73 11.01 5.54 -11.64
N ALA A 74 11.91 5.27 -10.71
CA ALA A 74 13.32 5.05 -11.00
C ALA A 74 13.83 3.86 -10.19
N ASP A 75 14.37 2.86 -10.90
CA ASP A 75 14.93 1.66 -10.31
C ASP A 75 16.40 1.52 -10.73
N TYR A 76 17.23 1.15 -9.79
CA TYR A 76 18.62 0.80 -10.04
C TYR A 76 18.96 -0.48 -9.30
N THR A 77 19.56 -1.44 -10.00
CA THR A 77 19.97 -2.71 -9.39
C THR A 77 21.36 -3.07 -9.90
N HIS A 78 22.29 -3.24 -8.98
CA HIS A 78 23.62 -3.68 -9.29
C HIS A 78 24.15 -4.66 -8.24
N SER A 79 24.48 -5.89 -8.65
CA SER A 79 25.01 -6.94 -7.77
C SER A 79 24.11 -7.22 -6.55
N ASP A 80 24.54 -6.82 -5.36
CA ASP A 80 23.87 -7.08 -4.08
C ASP A 80 23.07 -5.86 -3.57
N PHE A 81 23.03 -4.77 -4.33
CA PHE A 81 22.35 -3.52 -4.01
C PHE A 81 21.21 -3.23 -4.99
N GLY A 82 20.10 -2.79 -4.48
CA GLY A 82 18.97 -2.29 -5.26
C GLY A 82 18.36 -1.05 -4.62
N ILE A 83 17.93 -0.11 -5.45
CA ILE A 83 17.16 1.06 -5.05
C ILE A 83 15.97 1.20 -5.99
N SER A 84 14.79 1.42 -5.43
CA SER A 84 13.58 1.76 -6.15
C SER A 84 13.00 3.05 -5.59
N THR A 85 12.63 3.98 -6.45
CA THR A 85 12.06 5.27 -6.04
C THR A 85 10.83 5.54 -6.87
N THR A 86 9.76 5.96 -6.20
CA THR A 86 8.53 6.43 -6.84
C THR A 86 8.20 7.80 -6.32
N LEU A 87 8.03 8.78 -7.22
CA LEU A 87 7.57 10.13 -6.89
C LEU A 87 6.23 10.36 -7.57
N ARG A 88 5.30 10.96 -6.86
CA ARG A 88 3.97 11.27 -7.37
C ARG A 88 3.50 12.65 -6.95
N ARG A 89 2.92 13.36 -7.89
CA ARG A 89 2.08 14.55 -7.67
C ARG A 89 0.69 14.28 -8.24
N ILE A 90 -0.33 14.63 -7.50
CA ILE A 90 -1.74 14.57 -7.94
C ILE A 90 -2.39 15.91 -7.57
N GLU A 91 -3.22 16.44 -8.47
CA GLU A 91 -4.10 17.56 -8.22
C GLU A 91 -5.44 17.32 -8.91
N HIS A 92 -6.53 17.36 -8.17
CA HIS A 92 -7.93 17.22 -8.65
C HIS A 92 -8.18 16.01 -9.57
N MET A 93 -7.58 14.85 -9.24
CA MET A 93 -7.71 13.62 -10.02
C MET A 93 -8.82 12.69 -9.48
N ASP A 94 -9.81 13.22 -8.81
CA ASP A 94 -10.99 12.45 -8.43
C ASP A 94 -12.01 12.38 -9.58
N TYR A 95 -12.46 11.17 -9.86
CA TYR A 95 -13.58 10.89 -10.78
C TYR A 95 -14.70 10.24 -9.97
N ARG A 96 -15.94 10.72 -10.21
CA ARG A 96 -17.14 10.21 -9.53
C ARG A 96 -18.12 9.68 -10.54
N ILE A 97 -18.99 8.77 -10.11
CA ILE A 97 -20.12 8.28 -10.93
C ILE A 97 -21.09 9.45 -11.24
N ASP A 98 -21.31 10.31 -10.25
CA ASP A 98 -22.12 11.52 -10.39
C ASP A 98 -21.45 12.68 -9.63
N ASN A 99 -20.90 13.62 -10.40
CA ASN A 99 -20.23 14.81 -9.86
C ASN A 99 -21.20 15.80 -9.19
N LEU A 100 -22.50 15.69 -9.48
CA LEU A 100 -23.52 16.61 -8.98
C LEU A 100 -24.10 16.17 -7.65
N GLN A 101 -23.95 14.91 -7.25
CA GLN A 101 -24.41 14.42 -5.95
C GLN A 101 -23.52 14.89 -4.81
N LYS A 102 -24.16 15.49 -3.81
CA LYS A 102 -23.50 16.03 -2.61
C LYS A 102 -23.31 14.98 -1.52
N GLU A 103 -24.25 14.04 -1.45
CA GLU A 103 -24.39 13.12 -0.30
C GLU A 103 -23.70 11.77 -0.51
N ILE A 104 -23.53 11.36 -1.78
CA ILE A 104 -22.95 10.06 -2.10
C ILE A 104 -21.64 10.26 -2.88
N TYR A 105 -20.53 9.97 -2.22
CA TYR A 105 -19.22 9.95 -2.84
C TYR A 105 -18.89 8.54 -3.33
N VAL A 106 -19.12 8.27 -4.60
CA VAL A 106 -18.76 7.01 -5.25
C VAL A 106 -17.66 7.29 -6.28
N PRO A 107 -16.39 7.05 -5.94
CA PRO A 107 -15.29 7.24 -6.89
C PRO A 107 -15.33 6.19 -7.99
N MET A 108 -15.19 6.60 -9.24
CA MET A 108 -15.07 5.71 -10.39
C MET A 108 -13.66 5.23 -10.64
N ASN A 109 -12.69 6.05 -10.29
CA ASN A 109 -11.28 5.72 -10.42
C ASN A 109 -10.68 5.42 -9.06
N TYR A 110 -9.63 4.64 -9.09
CA TYR A 110 -8.87 4.28 -7.95
C TYR A 110 -7.39 4.63 -8.19
N ILE A 111 -6.89 5.57 -7.41
CA ILE A 111 -5.47 5.91 -7.39
C ILE A 111 -4.86 5.26 -6.13
N PRO A 112 -4.01 4.24 -6.28
CA PRO A 112 -3.42 3.56 -5.14
C PRO A 112 -2.50 4.52 -4.38
N SER A 113 -2.46 4.38 -3.06
CA SER A 113 -1.38 4.96 -2.28
C SER A 113 -0.07 4.27 -2.67
N LEU A 114 0.91 5.06 -3.12
CA LEU A 114 2.24 4.55 -3.44
C LEU A 114 3.09 4.59 -2.17
N THR A 115 2.76 3.71 -1.23
CA THR A 115 3.45 3.52 0.03
C THR A 115 3.79 2.04 0.17
N LYS A 116 4.67 1.72 1.11
CA LYS A 116 5.01 0.32 1.39
C LYS A 116 3.75 -0.51 1.63
N GLN A 117 3.60 -1.59 0.88
CA GLN A 117 2.58 -2.59 1.16
C GLN A 117 3.08 -3.53 2.26
N HIS A 118 2.51 -3.38 3.44
CA HIS A 118 2.89 -4.18 4.60
C HIS A 118 2.34 -5.60 4.49
N LYS A 119 3.22 -6.59 4.64
CA LYS A 119 2.83 -8.01 4.73
C LYS A 119 2.36 -8.42 6.12
N TYR A 120 2.64 -7.60 7.14
CA TYR A 120 2.32 -7.87 8.53
C TYR A 120 1.09 -7.09 8.98
N ALA A 121 0.31 -7.67 9.90
CA ALA A 121 -0.99 -7.16 10.30
C ALA A 121 -0.91 -5.79 10.99
N LEU A 122 -0.02 -5.62 11.97
CA LEU A 122 0.04 -4.38 12.74
C LEU A 122 0.65 -3.21 11.96
N PRO A 123 1.78 -3.35 11.23
CA PRO A 123 2.28 -2.26 10.37
C PRO A 123 1.27 -1.80 9.32
N GLY A 124 0.41 -2.70 8.83
CA GLY A 124 -0.65 -2.38 7.86
C GLY A 124 -1.99 -1.98 8.48
N LEU A 125 -2.06 -1.76 9.79
CA LEU A 125 -3.33 -1.57 10.50
C LEU A 125 -4.02 -0.24 10.18
N TYR A 126 -3.22 0.80 9.92
CA TYR A 126 -3.68 2.15 9.57
C TYR A 126 -3.11 2.56 8.20
N PRO A 127 -3.69 2.04 7.09
CA PRO A 127 -3.16 2.28 5.77
C PRO A 127 -3.42 3.72 5.33
N TYR A 128 -2.42 4.34 4.70
CA TYR A 128 -2.57 5.64 4.07
C TYR A 128 -3.45 5.55 2.83
N GLN A 129 -4.34 6.51 2.67
CA GLN A 129 -5.13 6.70 1.46
C GLN A 129 -4.67 7.94 0.72
N ALA A 130 -4.53 7.83 -0.61
CA ALA A 130 -4.14 8.96 -1.45
C ALA A 130 -5.12 10.12 -1.33
N ASN A 131 -4.60 11.33 -1.19
CA ASN A 131 -5.41 12.54 -1.21
C ASN A 131 -5.63 13.00 -2.66
N LEU A 132 -6.75 12.59 -3.24
CA LEU A 132 -7.09 12.86 -4.65
C LEU A 132 -7.27 14.35 -4.95
N SER A 133 -7.57 15.18 -3.95
CA SER A 133 -7.72 16.63 -4.11
C SER A 133 -6.39 17.33 -4.33
N GLY A 134 -5.30 16.79 -3.79
CA GLY A 134 -3.96 17.34 -4.04
C GLY A 134 -2.92 16.82 -3.08
N GLU A 135 -1.95 16.07 -3.59
CA GLU A 135 -0.79 15.62 -2.83
C GLU A 135 0.46 15.56 -3.68
N ILE A 136 1.59 15.68 -3.02
CA ILE A 136 2.91 15.40 -3.57
C ILE A 136 3.73 14.62 -2.56
N GLY A 137 4.46 13.63 -3.04
CA GLY A 137 5.32 12.84 -2.20
C GLY A 137 5.97 11.70 -2.95
N GLY A 138 6.54 10.78 -2.21
CA GLY A 138 7.19 9.63 -2.81
C GLY A 138 7.61 8.59 -1.80
N GLN A 139 8.12 7.53 -2.35
CA GLN A 139 8.66 6.37 -1.65
C GLN A 139 10.05 6.05 -2.18
N ILE A 140 10.92 5.61 -1.30
CA ILE A 140 12.22 5.04 -1.62
C ILE A 140 12.37 3.69 -0.92
N ASP A 141 12.81 2.69 -1.66
CA ASP A 141 13.15 1.35 -1.17
C ASP A 141 14.61 1.06 -1.46
N LEU A 142 15.35 0.68 -0.43
CA LEU A 142 16.74 0.28 -0.51
C LEU A 142 16.84 -1.19 -0.12
N PHE A 143 17.50 -1.98 -0.94
CA PHE A 143 17.74 -3.41 -0.70
C PHE A 143 19.23 -3.70 -0.71
N TYR A 144 19.71 -4.41 0.29
CA TYR A 144 21.10 -4.82 0.35
C TYR A 144 21.24 -6.25 0.84
N THR A 145 22.08 -7.02 0.13
CA THR A 145 22.40 -8.41 0.49
C THR A 145 23.83 -8.49 1.02
N ILE A 146 23.98 -8.64 2.33
CA ILE A 146 25.26 -8.71 3.01
C ILE A 146 25.76 -10.15 2.96
N LYS A 147 26.89 -10.36 2.29
CA LYS A 147 27.63 -11.63 2.19
C LYS A 147 28.89 -11.54 3.06
N GLY A 148 29.23 -12.62 3.73
CA GLY A 148 30.46 -12.66 4.55
C GLY A 148 30.68 -14.03 5.15
N LYS A 149 31.96 -14.41 5.34
CA LYS A 149 32.31 -15.70 5.94
C LYS A 149 31.72 -15.87 7.34
N TRP A 150 31.60 -14.79 8.11
CA TRP A 150 30.99 -14.75 9.46
C TRP A 150 29.48 -14.97 9.47
N LEU A 151 28.79 -14.71 8.35
CA LEU A 151 27.38 -14.99 8.19
C LEU A 151 27.08 -16.45 7.83
N GLY A 152 28.10 -17.25 7.51
CA GLY A 152 27.95 -18.61 7.04
C GLY A 152 27.44 -18.72 5.60
N LYS A 153 26.72 -19.80 5.29
CA LYS A 153 26.31 -20.14 3.91
C LYS A 153 25.27 -19.18 3.32
N TYR A 154 24.40 -18.60 4.15
CA TYR A 154 23.27 -17.79 3.68
C TYR A 154 23.50 -16.32 4.00
N PRO A 155 23.28 -15.42 3.05
CA PRO A 155 23.46 -13.98 3.26
C PRO A 155 22.41 -13.41 4.20
N LEU A 156 22.70 -12.25 4.76
CA LEU A 156 21.76 -11.39 5.46
C LEU A 156 21.14 -10.44 4.44
N LYS A 157 19.80 -10.37 4.40
CA LYS A 157 19.06 -9.44 3.57
C LYS A 157 18.57 -8.28 4.43
N VAL A 158 18.81 -7.07 3.99
CA VAL A 158 18.36 -5.85 4.65
C VAL A 158 17.54 -5.06 3.64
N ALA A 159 16.38 -4.58 4.06
CA ALA A 159 15.56 -3.65 3.31
C ALA A 159 15.23 -2.43 4.18
N LEU A 160 15.40 -1.25 3.62
CA LEU A 160 15.01 0.03 4.22
C LEU A 160 14.01 0.69 3.29
N ASN A 161 12.86 1.09 3.81
CA ASN A 161 11.84 1.84 3.10
C ASN A 161 11.61 3.18 3.79
N GLY A 162 11.35 4.21 3.01
CA GLY A 162 10.89 5.52 3.48
C GLY A 162 9.83 6.07 2.56
N SER A 163 8.74 6.59 3.10
CA SER A 163 7.67 7.26 2.34
C SER A 163 7.32 8.59 3.01
N HIS A 164 7.10 9.62 2.20
CA HIS A 164 6.62 10.91 2.69
C HIS A 164 5.66 11.54 1.69
N TYR A 165 4.48 11.94 2.17
CA TYR A 165 3.45 12.63 1.40
C TYR A 165 2.96 13.85 2.16
N ARG A 166 2.72 14.93 1.42
CA ARG A 166 2.10 16.16 1.91
C ARG A 166 1.02 16.65 0.97
N SER A 167 0.05 17.39 1.48
CA SER A 167 -0.93 18.06 0.65
C SER A 167 -0.26 19.17 -0.17
N LEU A 168 -0.82 19.50 -1.34
CA LEU A 168 -0.33 20.61 -2.16
C LEU A 168 -0.63 22.00 -1.56
N GLY A 169 -1.65 22.10 -0.73
CA GLY A 169 -2.12 23.34 -0.08
C GLY A 169 -3.63 23.35 0.04
N ARG A 170 -4.20 24.47 0.48
CA ARG A 170 -5.64 24.61 0.76
C ARG A 170 -6.35 25.65 -0.11
N ASN A 171 -5.83 26.02 -1.26
CA ASN A 171 -6.53 26.96 -2.09
C ASN A 171 -7.30 26.25 -3.22
N PRO A 172 -8.62 25.98 -3.04
CA PRO A 172 -9.42 25.28 -4.04
C PRO A 172 -9.77 26.19 -5.24
N MET A 173 -9.33 27.43 -5.24
CA MET A 173 -9.69 28.43 -6.25
C MET A 173 -8.62 28.60 -7.34
N ARG A 174 -7.49 27.92 -7.21
CA ARG A 174 -6.40 28.02 -8.18
C ARG A 174 -5.61 26.72 -8.27
N THR A 175 -5.03 26.48 -9.42
CA THR A 175 -4.01 25.43 -9.64
C THR A 175 -2.80 25.69 -8.74
N MET A 176 -2.34 24.67 -8.04
CA MET A 176 -1.19 24.77 -7.15
C MET A 176 0.13 24.73 -7.94
N PRO A 177 1.19 25.41 -7.45
CA PRO A 177 2.53 25.24 -7.98
C PRO A 177 2.97 23.76 -7.98
N LEU A 178 3.96 23.42 -8.81
CA LEU A 178 4.44 22.03 -8.95
C LEU A 178 4.74 21.35 -7.61
N PHE A 179 5.32 22.06 -6.67
CA PHE A 179 5.65 21.53 -5.34
C PHE A 179 4.62 21.86 -4.24
N GLY A 180 3.47 22.46 -4.61
CA GLY A 180 2.47 22.91 -3.66
C GLY A 180 2.90 24.17 -2.89
N GLU A 181 2.01 24.69 -2.05
CA GLU A 181 2.25 25.88 -1.24
C GLU A 181 1.61 25.69 0.16
N GLY A 182 2.45 25.64 1.20
CA GLY A 182 1.97 25.53 2.58
C GLY A 182 1.25 24.22 2.92
N GLY A 183 1.57 23.12 2.23
CA GLY A 183 0.95 21.82 2.43
C GLY A 183 1.28 21.18 3.79
N GLU A 184 0.32 20.47 4.35
CA GLU A 184 0.46 19.73 5.61
C GLU A 184 0.99 18.31 5.35
N SER A 185 1.79 17.77 6.27
CA SER A 185 2.21 16.36 6.21
C SER A 185 1.00 15.44 6.33
N LEU A 186 0.84 14.55 5.36
CA LEU A 186 -0.24 13.55 5.32
C LEU A 186 0.27 12.20 5.82
N LEU A 187 1.49 11.83 5.43
CA LEU A 187 2.17 10.60 5.82
C LEU A 187 3.68 10.83 5.91
N SER A 188 4.29 10.26 6.92
CA SER A 188 5.72 9.94 6.99
C SER A 188 5.87 8.54 7.51
N GLU A 189 6.55 7.69 6.77
CA GLU A 189 6.73 6.28 7.11
C GLU A 189 8.18 5.86 6.90
N MET A 190 8.67 5.02 7.80
CA MET A 190 9.99 4.39 7.73
C MET A 190 9.89 2.94 8.16
N ALA A 191 10.49 2.02 7.41
CA ALA A 191 10.54 0.62 7.74
C ALA A 191 11.94 0.05 7.54
N LEU A 192 12.42 -0.72 8.50
CA LEU A 192 13.64 -1.52 8.42
C LEU A 192 13.26 -2.99 8.55
N GLU A 193 13.63 -3.79 7.57
CA GLU A 193 13.42 -5.23 7.56
C GLU A 193 14.74 -5.97 7.41
N VAL A 194 14.92 -7.00 8.20
CA VAL A 194 16.11 -7.86 8.18
C VAL A 194 15.68 -9.31 8.10
N GLY A 195 16.18 -10.03 7.09
CA GLY A 195 15.88 -11.44 6.85
C GLY A 195 17.13 -12.30 6.82
N LYS A 196 17.12 -13.40 7.58
CA LYS A 196 18.24 -14.32 7.67
C LYS A 196 17.78 -15.77 7.63
N LYS A 197 18.37 -16.54 6.70
CA LYS A 197 18.35 -18.00 6.76
C LYS A 197 19.54 -18.48 7.62
N PHE A 198 19.25 -19.20 8.68
CA PHE A 198 20.27 -19.83 9.52
C PHE A 198 20.63 -21.23 9.01
N SER A 199 19.64 -21.92 8.44
CA SER A 199 19.80 -23.25 7.82
C SER A 199 18.83 -23.41 6.65
N ARG A 200 18.80 -24.60 6.02
CA ARG A 200 17.76 -24.95 5.04
C ARG A 200 16.36 -25.00 5.67
N SER A 201 16.30 -25.26 6.97
CA SER A 201 15.05 -25.44 7.72
C SER A 201 14.62 -24.21 8.50
N LEU A 202 15.53 -23.27 8.87
CA LEU A 202 15.21 -22.15 9.74
C LEU A 202 15.49 -20.81 9.03
N GLU A 203 14.46 -19.98 8.97
CA GLU A 203 14.49 -18.60 8.46
C GLU A 203 13.82 -17.67 9.46
N ILE A 204 14.46 -16.56 9.79
CA ILE A 204 13.96 -15.54 10.71
C ILE A 204 13.95 -14.22 9.97
N ASN A 205 12.84 -13.50 10.06
CA ASN A 205 12.67 -12.14 9.60
C ASN A 205 12.29 -11.27 10.80
N ALA A 206 12.86 -10.08 10.87
CA ALA A 206 12.54 -9.07 11.86
C ALA A 206 12.26 -7.75 11.16
N GLY A 207 11.37 -6.95 11.72
CA GLY A 207 11.01 -5.64 11.16
C GLY A 207 10.74 -4.61 12.23
N LEU A 208 11.13 -3.37 11.95
CA LEU A 208 10.79 -2.17 12.71
C LEU A 208 10.08 -1.20 11.77
N TYR A 209 8.96 -0.66 12.20
CA TYR A 209 8.10 0.20 11.40
C TYR A 209 7.71 1.42 12.21
N HIS A 210 7.92 2.58 11.65
CA HIS A 210 7.46 3.85 12.21
C HIS A 210 6.58 4.55 11.20
N GLN A 211 5.41 5.03 11.63
CA GLN A 211 4.48 5.76 10.79
C GLN A 211 3.97 6.99 11.55
N GLN A 212 3.89 8.11 10.87
CA GLN A 212 3.11 9.29 11.27
C GLN A 212 2.06 9.52 10.20
N LEU A 213 0.80 9.33 10.57
CA LEU A 213 -0.35 9.47 9.69
C LEU A 213 -1.20 10.65 10.14
N ARG A 214 -1.63 11.48 9.19
CA ARG A 214 -2.64 12.50 9.47
C ARG A 214 -4.02 11.85 9.57
N TYR A 215 -4.54 11.83 10.78
CA TYR A 215 -5.83 11.25 11.11
C TYR A 215 -6.66 12.26 11.90
N GLU A 216 -7.91 12.52 11.48
CA GLU A 216 -8.79 13.52 12.09
C GLU A 216 -8.15 14.90 12.32
N GLY A 217 -7.36 15.34 11.32
CA GLY A 217 -6.71 16.65 11.35
C GLY A 217 -5.46 16.75 12.24
N GLN A 218 -5.02 15.65 12.87
CA GLN A 218 -3.82 15.57 13.70
C GLN A 218 -2.86 14.52 13.16
N ASN A 219 -1.55 14.76 13.36
CA ASN A 219 -0.56 13.74 13.09
C ASN A 219 -0.53 12.74 14.25
N ARG A 220 -0.75 11.46 13.95
CA ARG A 220 -0.75 10.34 14.91
C ARG A 220 0.40 9.43 14.60
N GLY A 221 1.24 9.20 15.60
CA GLY A 221 2.38 8.30 15.51
C GLY A 221 2.01 6.85 15.81
N SER A 222 2.68 5.92 15.14
CA SER A 222 2.70 4.50 15.50
C SER A 222 4.09 3.91 15.30
N PHE A 223 4.43 2.94 16.14
CA PHE A 223 5.68 2.18 16.05
C PHE A 223 5.37 0.71 16.26
N ALA A 224 5.79 -0.14 15.31
CA ALA A 224 5.56 -1.57 15.35
C ALA A 224 6.86 -2.37 15.22
N GLU A 225 6.93 -3.45 15.98
CA GLU A 225 8.02 -4.42 16.02
C GLU A 225 7.46 -5.78 15.60
N VAL A 226 8.20 -6.49 14.75
CA VAL A 226 7.76 -7.77 14.17
C VAL A 226 8.89 -8.78 14.21
N ILE A 227 8.56 -10.02 14.60
CA ILE A 227 9.41 -11.20 14.45
C ILE A 227 8.58 -12.28 13.75
N ASP A 228 9.12 -12.82 12.65
CA ASP A 228 8.50 -13.87 11.83
C ASP A 228 9.51 -15.01 11.67
N VAL A 229 9.16 -16.20 12.15
CA VAL A 229 10.00 -17.40 12.13
C VAL A 229 9.35 -18.47 11.29
N LEU A 230 10.06 -18.92 10.26
CA LEU A 230 9.67 -20.08 9.46
C LEU A 230 10.60 -21.26 9.74
N TRP A 231 10.04 -22.31 10.32
CA TRP A 231 10.74 -23.55 10.58
C TRP A 231 10.19 -24.70 9.75
N ARG A 232 10.99 -25.18 8.79
CA ARG A 232 10.71 -26.38 8.00
C ARG A 232 11.19 -27.61 8.77
N ILE A 233 10.28 -28.22 9.56
CA ILE A 233 10.56 -29.37 10.43
C ILE A 233 10.99 -30.57 9.60
N SER A 234 10.33 -30.76 8.46
CA SER A 234 10.62 -31.83 7.51
C SER A 234 10.30 -31.39 6.07
N ARG A 235 10.46 -32.29 5.10
CA ARG A 235 9.99 -32.04 3.72
C ARG A 235 8.48 -31.87 3.62
N LYS A 236 7.73 -32.42 4.59
CA LYS A 236 6.27 -32.43 4.59
C LYS A 236 5.66 -31.38 5.53
N TYR A 237 6.34 -31.04 6.62
CA TYR A 237 5.79 -30.18 7.67
C TYR A 237 6.63 -28.90 7.85
N SER A 238 5.94 -27.79 7.96
CA SER A 238 6.51 -26.49 8.33
C SER A 238 5.65 -25.82 9.40
N LEU A 239 6.31 -25.03 10.25
CA LEU A 239 5.68 -24.15 11.23
C LEU A 239 6.14 -22.74 10.96
N ARG A 240 5.20 -21.81 10.80
CA ARG A 240 5.45 -20.36 10.75
C ARG A 240 4.81 -19.72 11.97
N THR A 241 5.54 -18.89 12.65
CA THR A 241 5.05 -18.11 13.79
C THR A 241 5.39 -16.65 13.60
N GLU A 242 4.42 -15.77 13.84
CA GLU A 242 4.60 -14.33 13.88
C GLU A 242 4.25 -13.78 15.26
N LEU A 243 5.08 -12.88 15.78
CA LEU A 243 4.79 -12.06 16.94
C LEU A 243 4.97 -10.61 16.54
N GLN A 244 3.99 -9.79 16.84
CA GLN A 244 4.01 -8.38 16.53
C GLN A 244 3.53 -7.57 17.74
N HIS A 245 4.16 -6.42 17.95
CA HIS A 245 3.76 -5.47 18.97
C HIS A 245 3.71 -4.07 18.35
N MET A 246 2.70 -3.28 18.69
CA MET A 246 2.59 -1.89 18.22
C MET A 246 2.14 -0.97 19.35
N ARG A 247 2.81 0.17 19.43
CA ARG A 247 2.37 1.35 20.20
C ARG A 247 1.87 2.39 19.22
N THR A 248 0.78 3.07 19.56
CA THR A 248 0.17 4.05 18.69
C THR A 248 -0.49 5.17 19.48
N GLU A 249 -0.55 6.36 18.88
CA GLU A 249 -1.31 7.50 19.39
C GLU A 249 -2.78 7.48 18.92
N MET A 250 -3.19 6.44 18.19
CA MET A 250 -4.59 6.18 17.87
C MET A 250 -5.37 5.79 19.14
N LYS A 251 -6.68 5.71 19.03
CA LYS A 251 -7.62 5.42 20.13
C LYS A 251 -7.24 4.17 20.94
N GLU A 252 -6.75 3.15 20.26
CA GLU A 252 -6.42 1.85 20.86
C GLU A 252 -5.11 1.84 21.64
N LYS A 253 -4.21 2.83 21.44
CA LYS A 253 -2.94 3.07 22.11
C LYS A 253 -1.89 1.93 22.01
N GLY A 254 -2.32 0.67 21.91
CA GLY A 254 -1.37 -0.43 21.79
C GLY A 254 -2.02 -1.75 21.38
N TRP A 255 -1.26 -2.56 20.59
CA TRP A 255 -1.68 -3.83 20.03
C TRP A 255 -0.64 -4.92 20.19
N LEU A 256 -1.11 -6.12 20.43
CA LEU A 256 -0.34 -7.36 20.31
C LEU A 256 -0.98 -8.24 19.23
N TYR A 257 -0.17 -8.86 18.41
CA TYR A 257 -0.61 -9.84 17.40
C TYR A 257 0.26 -11.08 17.44
N GLY A 258 -0.37 -12.23 17.34
CA GLY A 258 0.28 -13.52 17.20
C GLY A 258 -0.36 -14.34 16.09
N LEU A 259 0.47 -15.06 15.32
CA LEU A 259 0.02 -16.03 14.31
C LEU A 259 0.86 -17.31 14.44
N ALA A 260 0.20 -18.45 14.29
CA ALA A 260 0.84 -19.74 14.08
C ALA A 260 0.19 -20.43 12.87
N GLU A 261 1.03 -20.88 11.93
CA GLU A 261 0.60 -21.61 10.74
C GLU A 261 1.37 -22.92 10.61
N VAL A 262 0.65 -24.02 10.46
CA VAL A 262 1.20 -25.35 10.18
C VAL A 262 0.94 -25.68 8.72
N GLY A 263 2.00 -25.79 7.94
CA GLY A 263 1.97 -26.24 6.55
C GLY A 263 2.18 -27.75 6.46
N MET A 264 1.33 -28.40 5.69
CA MET A 264 1.40 -29.82 5.34
C MET A 264 1.53 -29.98 3.82
N ALA A 265 2.78 -29.95 3.36
CA ALA A 265 3.07 -30.04 1.93
C ALA A 265 2.57 -31.36 1.33
N PRO A 266 2.07 -31.33 0.06
CA PRO A 266 2.03 -30.18 -0.84
C PRO A 266 0.71 -29.38 -0.80
N ARG A 267 -0.29 -29.77 0.00
CA ARG A 267 -1.66 -29.36 -0.26
C ARG A 267 -2.35 -28.58 0.86
N LEU A 268 -1.99 -28.79 2.11
CA LEU A 268 -2.77 -28.27 3.25
C LEU A 268 -1.98 -27.26 4.06
N SER A 269 -2.64 -26.22 4.55
CA SER A 269 -2.18 -25.39 5.66
C SER A 269 -3.32 -25.08 6.63
N PHE A 270 -3.00 -24.97 7.92
CA PHE A 270 -3.90 -24.53 8.98
C PHE A 270 -3.24 -23.41 9.74
N TYR A 271 -4.01 -22.38 10.09
CA TYR A 271 -3.48 -21.23 10.82
C TYR A 271 -4.47 -20.75 11.89
N GLY A 272 -3.90 -20.14 12.90
CA GLY A 272 -4.63 -19.38 13.90
C GLY A 272 -3.92 -18.07 14.16
N SER A 273 -4.68 -16.98 14.30
CA SER A 273 -4.18 -15.67 14.67
C SER A 273 -5.03 -15.03 15.74
N VAL A 274 -4.38 -14.18 16.55
CA VAL A 274 -5.00 -13.39 17.61
C VAL A 274 -4.46 -11.98 17.56
N MET A 275 -5.33 -10.98 17.65
CA MET A 275 -4.99 -9.56 17.74
C MET A 275 -5.69 -8.99 18.98
N TYR A 276 -4.94 -8.33 19.85
CA TYR A 276 -5.44 -7.83 21.14
C TYR A 276 -5.04 -6.39 21.37
N SER A 277 -6.04 -5.52 21.62
CA SER A 277 -5.85 -4.14 22.05
C SER A 277 -5.71 -4.11 23.55
N TYR A 278 -4.49 -3.88 24.08
CA TYR A 278 -4.22 -3.98 25.51
C TYR A 278 -4.28 -2.64 26.26
N ALA A 279 -4.16 -1.52 25.56
CA ALA A 279 -4.01 -0.20 26.13
C ALA A 279 -5.23 0.72 25.92
N ALA A 280 -6.25 0.27 25.19
CA ALA A 280 -7.53 0.99 25.06
C ALA A 280 -8.36 0.91 26.33
N GLU A 281 -9.32 1.85 26.50
CA GLU A 281 -10.31 1.79 27.57
C GLU A 281 -11.19 0.54 27.45
N ALA A 282 -11.65 0.21 26.24
CA ALA A 282 -12.29 -1.05 25.93
C ALA A 282 -11.24 -1.98 25.31
N LYS A 283 -10.86 -3.04 26.03
CA LYS A 283 -9.95 -4.06 25.56
C LYS A 283 -10.67 -4.96 24.55
N GLU A 284 -10.14 -5.06 23.34
CA GLU A 284 -10.77 -5.82 22.26
C GLU A 284 -9.88 -6.98 21.81
N LEU A 285 -10.54 -8.11 21.57
CA LEU A 285 -9.89 -9.33 21.09
C LEU A 285 -10.49 -9.73 19.76
N TYR A 286 -9.62 -9.82 18.76
CA TYR A 286 -9.93 -10.35 17.43
C TYR A 286 -9.16 -11.64 17.22
N TYR A 287 -9.77 -12.61 16.54
CA TYR A 287 -9.15 -13.89 16.30
C TYR A 287 -9.61 -14.49 14.98
N THR A 288 -8.78 -15.31 14.38
CA THR A 288 -9.11 -16.07 13.17
C THR A 288 -8.49 -17.44 13.24
N LEU A 289 -9.30 -18.45 12.96
CA LEU A 289 -8.85 -19.84 12.74
C LEU A 289 -9.22 -20.24 11.32
N GLY A 290 -8.29 -20.83 10.58
CA GLY A 290 -8.57 -21.18 9.20
C GLY A 290 -7.65 -22.24 8.64
N GLY A 291 -7.98 -22.66 7.42
CA GLY A 291 -7.17 -23.58 6.66
C GLY A 291 -7.31 -23.37 5.16
N SER A 292 -6.33 -23.84 4.42
CA SER A 292 -6.36 -23.82 2.96
C SER A 292 -5.96 -25.17 2.38
N TYR A 293 -6.58 -25.50 1.25
CA TYR A 293 -6.28 -26.68 0.43
C TYR A 293 -5.93 -26.22 -0.97
N THR A 294 -4.79 -26.67 -1.48
CA THR A 294 -4.33 -26.36 -2.84
C THR A 294 -4.15 -27.66 -3.62
N TYR A 295 -4.77 -27.74 -4.80
CA TYR A 295 -4.62 -28.85 -5.72
C TYR A 295 -4.49 -28.34 -7.16
N ASN A 296 -3.32 -28.49 -7.77
CA ASN A 296 -2.99 -27.93 -9.08
C ASN A 296 -3.30 -26.41 -9.11
N SER A 297 -4.18 -25.99 -10.01
CA SER A 297 -4.63 -24.60 -10.19
C SER A 297 -5.74 -24.17 -9.22
N LEU A 298 -6.29 -25.09 -8.39
CA LEU A 298 -7.37 -24.82 -7.46
C LEU A 298 -6.81 -24.49 -6.07
N ARG A 299 -7.25 -23.40 -5.48
CA ARG A 299 -7.04 -23.09 -4.08
C ARG A 299 -8.38 -22.79 -3.40
N ALA A 300 -8.70 -23.55 -2.37
CA ALA A 300 -9.85 -23.32 -1.50
C ALA A 300 -9.36 -22.93 -0.11
N SER A 301 -9.99 -21.96 0.52
CA SER A 301 -9.73 -21.59 1.91
C SER A 301 -11.02 -21.39 2.68
N LEU A 302 -10.99 -21.71 3.95
CA LEU A 302 -12.08 -21.55 4.90
C LEU A 302 -11.52 -21.02 6.20
N SER A 303 -12.15 -19.98 6.75
CA SER A 303 -11.79 -19.43 8.05
C SER A 303 -13.01 -18.99 8.83
N TYR A 304 -12.87 -18.99 10.14
CA TYR A 304 -13.86 -18.47 11.09
C TYR A 304 -13.15 -17.54 12.06
N GLY A 305 -13.75 -16.40 12.35
CA GLY A 305 -13.15 -15.46 13.29
C GLY A 305 -14.00 -14.22 13.54
N ARG A 306 -13.53 -13.41 14.49
CA ARG A 306 -13.95 -12.03 14.73
C ARG A 306 -12.93 -11.10 14.09
N ASN A 307 -13.36 -10.36 13.08
CA ASN A 307 -12.53 -9.44 12.31
C ASN A 307 -12.84 -7.99 12.70
N ARG A 308 -11.79 -7.19 12.87
CA ARG A 308 -11.89 -5.78 13.23
C ARG A 308 -12.47 -4.96 12.07
N GLU A 309 -13.23 -3.92 12.41
CA GLU A 309 -13.56 -2.87 11.45
C GLU A 309 -12.32 -2.08 11.02
N GLY A 310 -12.37 -1.52 9.84
CA GLY A 310 -11.33 -0.62 9.35
C GLY A 310 -11.08 -0.72 7.87
N ILE A 311 -10.11 0.05 7.41
CA ILE A 311 -9.69 0.06 6.02
C ILE A 311 -8.80 -1.15 5.77
N GLN A 312 -9.19 -1.99 4.82
CA GLN A 312 -8.39 -3.12 4.34
C GLN A 312 -7.96 -2.86 2.90
N CYS A 313 -6.66 -2.94 2.67
CA CYS A 313 -6.07 -2.76 1.34
C CYS A 313 -5.58 -4.10 0.79
N VAL A 314 -6.08 -4.49 -0.40
CA VAL A 314 -5.69 -5.72 -1.08
C VAL A 314 -5.40 -5.39 -2.55
N GLY A 315 -4.19 -5.71 -3.01
CA GLY A 315 -3.76 -5.42 -4.38
C GLY A 315 -3.81 -3.94 -4.75
N GLY A 316 -3.56 -3.05 -3.77
CA GLY A 316 -3.65 -1.61 -3.93
C GLY A 316 -5.07 -1.04 -3.78
N ILE A 317 -6.12 -1.84 -3.68
CA ILE A 317 -7.50 -1.39 -3.45
C ILE A 317 -7.79 -1.37 -1.96
N CYS A 318 -8.15 -0.19 -1.45
CA CYS A 318 -8.53 0.02 -0.06
C CYS A 318 -10.04 0.17 0.07
N ARG A 319 -10.66 -0.61 0.96
CA ARG A 319 -12.08 -0.55 1.26
C ARG A 319 -12.32 -0.58 2.75
N PHE A 320 -13.34 0.10 3.20
CA PHE A 320 -13.82 -0.05 4.57
C PHE A 320 -14.54 -1.38 4.72
N VAL A 321 -14.19 -2.14 5.74
CA VAL A 321 -14.84 -3.40 6.14
C VAL A 321 -15.38 -3.22 7.55
N PRO A 322 -16.68 -3.44 7.79
CA PRO A 322 -17.25 -3.37 9.13
C PRO A 322 -16.73 -4.53 10.00
N GLU A 323 -16.81 -4.37 11.32
CA GLU A 323 -16.56 -5.48 12.23
C GLU A 323 -17.56 -6.61 11.98
N TYR A 324 -17.07 -7.82 11.92
CA TYR A 324 -17.93 -9.00 11.79
C TYR A 324 -17.34 -10.23 12.49
N THR A 325 -18.21 -11.11 12.93
CA THR A 325 -17.84 -12.46 13.40
C THR A 325 -18.56 -13.46 12.51
N GLY A 326 -17.79 -14.35 11.89
CA GLY A 326 -18.40 -15.28 10.94
C GLY A 326 -17.42 -16.14 10.17
N LEU A 327 -17.98 -16.90 9.25
CA LEU A 327 -17.28 -17.78 8.33
C LEU A 327 -16.95 -17.05 7.03
N THR A 328 -15.70 -17.20 6.60
CA THR A 328 -15.24 -16.68 5.30
C THR A 328 -14.73 -17.85 4.47
N ALA A 329 -15.27 -18.01 3.28
CA ALA A 329 -14.83 -19.01 2.30
C ALA A 329 -14.30 -18.30 1.03
N SER A 330 -13.22 -18.81 0.48
CA SER A 330 -12.66 -18.32 -0.79
C SER A 330 -12.26 -19.49 -1.66
N LEU A 331 -12.56 -19.37 -2.95
CA LEU A 331 -12.20 -20.34 -3.98
C LEU A 331 -11.52 -19.58 -5.13
N SER A 332 -10.30 -19.98 -5.48
CA SER A 332 -9.54 -19.41 -6.59
C SER A 332 -9.13 -20.53 -7.54
N TYR A 333 -9.35 -20.31 -8.84
CA TYR A 333 -8.94 -21.23 -9.89
C TYR A 333 -8.22 -20.44 -11.00
N THR A 334 -7.04 -20.92 -11.38
CA THR A 334 -6.26 -20.33 -12.49
C THR A 334 -6.31 -21.31 -13.66
N PHE A 335 -6.80 -20.88 -14.79
CA PHE A 335 -6.91 -21.65 -16.04
C PHE A 335 -5.93 -21.16 -17.10
#